data_cf9ce5eba2a49128c16c8bac42fefef5
#
_entry.id   cf9ce5eba2a49128c16c8bac42fefef5
#
_cell.length_a   1.000
_cell.length_b   1.000
_cell.length_c   1.000
_cell.angle_alpha   90.00
_cell.angle_beta   90.00
_cell.angle_gamma   90.00
#
_symmetry.space_group_name_H-M   'P 1'
#
loop_
_entity.id
_entity.type
_entity.pdbx_description
1 polymer ?
#
loop_
_entity_poly.entity_id
_entity_poly.type
_entity_poly.pdbx_seq_one_letter_code
_entity_poly.pdbx_strand_id
1 'polypeptide(L)'
;VGTDRLEDSRTTVDNFLREDKSINLGTSHSRQQNHELVANASLEWKMDSVTTLIFRPQYRFSANDRENSGFQEGWGNDVLLNERESSGTNHNSRYNLTMMLQLSRKLSRLGRNVALKVDYGTNASATDRKSLSTTRYFKNNTKKIQNQKIEDDVDGYNYRVQLVYVEPLPWRHFLQLRYSYQYRVNNSDRFVYDWDKELE
;
A
#
# COMPACT_ATOMS: atom_id res chain seq x y z
N VAL A 1 6.88 -9.40 -12.94
CA VAL A 1 7.67 -10.25 -12.04
C VAL A 1 6.72 -10.85 -11.02
N GLY A 2 6.76 -12.16 -10.80
CA GLY A 2 6.02 -12.85 -9.75
C GLY A 2 6.99 -13.45 -8.73
N THR A 3 6.61 -13.45 -7.45
CA THR A 3 7.36 -14.12 -6.38
C THR A 3 6.39 -14.93 -5.53
N ASP A 4 6.82 -16.12 -5.12
CA ASP A 4 6.12 -16.98 -4.17
C ASP A 4 7.01 -17.14 -2.93
N ARG A 5 6.45 -16.91 -1.74
CA ARG A 5 7.16 -17.02 -0.46
C ARG A 5 6.35 -17.88 0.49
N LEU A 6 7.01 -18.88 1.03
CA LEU A 6 6.51 -19.71 2.14
C LEU A 6 7.28 -19.34 3.40
N GLU A 7 6.58 -19.22 4.51
CA GLU A 7 7.16 -18.90 5.81
C GLU A 7 6.47 -19.70 6.90
N ASP A 8 7.28 -20.47 7.64
CA ASP A 8 6.86 -21.18 8.85
C ASP A 8 7.54 -20.52 10.04
N SER A 9 6.78 -20.20 11.06
CA SER A 9 7.32 -19.65 12.28
C SER A 9 6.78 -20.36 13.51
N ARG A 10 7.65 -20.49 14.53
CA ARG A 10 7.30 -20.98 15.85
C ARG A 10 7.65 -19.90 16.87
N THR A 11 6.68 -19.55 17.69
CA THR A 11 6.82 -18.49 18.70
C THR A 11 6.55 -19.07 20.08
N THR A 12 7.44 -18.80 21.04
CA THR A 12 7.24 -19.08 22.46
C THR A 12 7.33 -17.75 23.19
N VAL A 13 6.31 -17.41 23.96
CA VAL A 13 6.30 -16.19 24.77
C VAL A 13 6.07 -16.61 26.22
N ASP A 14 7.09 -16.42 27.05
CA ASP A 14 7.06 -16.66 28.49
C ASP A 14 6.83 -15.34 29.22
N ASN A 15 5.73 -15.25 29.99
CA ASN A 15 5.43 -14.12 30.83
C ASN A 15 5.71 -14.47 32.30
N PHE A 16 6.68 -13.77 32.89
CA PHE A 16 7.09 -13.94 34.29
C PHE A 16 6.54 -12.82 35.21
N LEU A 17 5.52 -12.08 34.77
CA LEU A 17 4.94 -11.01 35.54
C LEU A 17 4.00 -11.59 36.62
N ARG A 18 4.47 -11.62 37.88
CA ARG A 18 3.82 -12.12 39.10
C ARG A 18 3.98 -13.63 39.34
N GLU A 19 3.46 -14.09 40.48
CA GLU A 19 3.53 -15.47 40.97
C GLU A 19 2.92 -16.52 40.02
N ASP A 20 2.15 -16.06 39.02
CA ASP A 20 1.54 -16.94 38.01
C ASP A 20 2.40 -16.95 36.73
N LYS A 21 2.98 -18.10 36.46
CA LYS A 21 3.72 -18.37 35.22
C LYS A 21 2.72 -18.60 34.09
N SER A 22 2.79 -17.82 33.01
CA SER A 22 2.02 -18.07 31.79
C SER A 22 2.94 -18.24 30.59
N ILE A 23 2.64 -19.23 29.76
CA ILE A 23 3.38 -19.57 28.54
C ILE A 23 2.39 -19.57 27.40
N ASN A 24 2.75 -18.89 26.30
CA ASN A 24 2.02 -18.96 25.04
C ASN A 24 2.92 -19.63 24.00
N LEU A 25 2.46 -20.72 23.45
CA LEU A 25 3.10 -21.45 22.37
C LEU A 25 2.32 -21.18 21.08
N GLY A 26 3.00 -20.84 20.00
CA GLY A 26 2.36 -20.57 18.73
C GLY A 26 3.14 -21.14 17.56
N THR A 27 2.42 -21.65 16.59
CA THR A 27 2.92 -22.00 15.27
C THR A 27 2.12 -21.24 14.22
N SER A 28 2.79 -20.72 13.21
CA SER A 28 2.11 -20.08 12.08
C SER A 28 2.74 -20.50 10.76
N HIS A 29 1.88 -20.65 9.77
CA HIS A 29 2.22 -20.93 8.39
C HIS A 29 1.66 -19.82 7.51
N SER A 30 2.48 -19.28 6.62
CA SER A 30 2.08 -18.22 5.71
C SER A 30 2.61 -18.48 4.31
N ARG A 31 1.73 -18.36 3.32
CA ARG A 31 2.08 -18.36 1.92
C ARG A 31 1.70 -17.03 1.31
N GLN A 32 2.62 -16.43 0.56
CA GLN A 32 2.42 -15.15 -0.09
C GLN A 32 2.85 -15.22 -1.55
N GLN A 33 1.96 -14.80 -2.43
CA GLN A 33 2.22 -14.66 -3.86
C GLN A 33 2.11 -13.20 -4.26
N ASN A 34 3.13 -12.68 -4.94
CA ASN A 34 3.15 -11.31 -5.42
C ASN A 34 3.30 -11.29 -6.94
N HIS A 35 2.49 -10.48 -7.58
CA HIS A 35 2.58 -10.18 -9.00
C HIS A 35 2.78 -8.68 -9.18
N GLU A 36 3.76 -8.30 -9.97
CA GLU A 36 4.03 -6.90 -10.25
C GLU A 36 4.25 -6.69 -11.75
N LEU A 37 3.57 -5.69 -12.30
CA LEU A 37 3.76 -5.19 -13.65
C LEU A 37 4.13 -3.71 -13.56
N VAL A 38 5.25 -3.35 -14.17
CA VAL A 38 5.70 -1.95 -14.30
C VAL A 38 5.92 -1.65 -15.77
N ALA A 39 5.28 -0.60 -16.24
CA ALA A 39 5.46 -0.08 -17.59
C ALA A 39 5.82 1.41 -17.52
N ASN A 40 6.91 1.78 -18.16
CA ASN A 40 7.40 3.15 -18.23
C ASN A 40 7.66 3.50 -19.68
N ALA A 41 7.30 4.73 -20.07
CA ALA A 41 7.65 5.27 -21.36
C ALA A 41 8.21 6.69 -21.20
N SER A 42 9.04 7.12 -22.13
CA SER A 42 9.56 8.48 -22.19
C SER A 42 9.57 8.94 -23.63
N LEU A 43 8.86 10.01 -23.90
CA LEU A 43 8.84 10.70 -25.17
C LEU A 43 9.44 12.08 -24.97
N GLU A 44 10.46 12.39 -25.74
CA GLU A 44 11.02 13.74 -25.89
C GLU A 44 10.82 14.19 -27.33
N TRP A 45 10.06 15.24 -27.50
CA TRP A 45 9.77 15.81 -28.82
C TRP A 45 10.29 17.24 -28.90
N LYS A 46 11.29 17.45 -29.74
CA LYS A 46 11.79 18.78 -30.10
C LYS A 46 10.91 19.33 -31.23
N MET A 47 9.87 20.09 -30.84
CA MET A 47 8.89 20.65 -31.80
C MET A 47 9.54 21.67 -32.74
N ASP A 48 10.52 22.43 -32.23
CA ASP A 48 11.39 23.33 -32.95
C ASP A 48 12.74 23.52 -32.22
N SER A 49 13.59 24.44 -32.69
CA SER A 49 14.93 24.69 -32.10
C SER A 49 14.89 25.25 -30.67
N VAL A 50 13.74 25.74 -30.22
CA VAL A 50 13.57 26.42 -28.93
C VAL A 50 12.52 25.76 -28.03
N THR A 51 11.65 24.87 -28.56
CA THR A 51 10.55 24.28 -27.86
C THR A 51 10.72 22.77 -27.74
N THR A 52 10.66 22.27 -26.53
CA THR A 52 10.76 20.83 -26.21
C THR A 52 9.56 20.39 -25.36
N LEU A 53 8.92 19.30 -25.77
CA LEU A 53 7.89 18.61 -25.03
C LEU A 53 8.46 17.30 -24.50
N ILE A 54 8.26 17.04 -23.22
CA ILE A 54 8.61 15.77 -22.57
C ILE A 54 7.35 15.18 -21.99
N PHE A 55 7.10 13.91 -22.32
CA PHE A 55 5.99 13.16 -21.75
C PHE A 55 6.50 11.84 -21.18
N ARG A 56 6.21 11.57 -19.89
CA ARG A 56 6.67 10.38 -19.16
C ARG A 56 5.52 9.75 -18.41
N PRO A 57 4.78 8.83 -19.02
CA PRO A 57 3.83 7.98 -18.31
C PRO A 57 4.54 6.85 -17.59
N GLN A 58 4.04 6.49 -16.41
CA GLN A 58 4.46 5.34 -15.64
C GLN A 58 3.23 4.65 -15.11
N TYR A 59 3.11 3.36 -15.37
CA TYR A 59 2.07 2.50 -14.85
C TYR A 59 2.67 1.41 -13.99
N ARG A 60 2.08 1.18 -12.83
CA ARG A 60 2.41 0.07 -11.95
C ARG A 60 1.13 -0.62 -11.51
N PHE A 61 1.10 -1.91 -11.67
CA PHE A 61 0.09 -2.80 -11.11
C PHE A 61 0.77 -3.78 -10.18
N SER A 62 0.18 -4.04 -9.01
CA SER A 62 0.62 -5.08 -8.10
C SER A 62 -0.58 -5.83 -7.54
N ALA A 63 -0.47 -7.15 -7.46
CA ALA A 63 -1.41 -8.02 -6.77
C ALA A 63 -0.64 -8.84 -5.75
N ASN A 64 -1.21 -8.98 -4.57
CA ASN A 64 -0.66 -9.73 -3.46
C ASN A 64 -1.74 -10.65 -2.89
N ASP A 65 -1.49 -11.93 -2.94
CA ASP A 65 -2.31 -12.97 -2.33
C ASP A 65 -1.56 -13.56 -1.15
N ARG A 66 -2.18 -13.54 0.02
CA ARG A 66 -1.62 -14.10 1.23
C ARG A 66 -2.61 -15.00 1.92
N GLU A 67 -2.17 -16.22 2.21
CA GLU A 67 -2.84 -17.18 3.06
C GLU A 67 -2.05 -17.35 4.34
N ASN A 68 -2.73 -17.39 5.45
CA ASN A 68 -2.11 -17.64 6.74
C ASN A 68 -2.96 -18.57 7.57
N SER A 69 -2.32 -19.45 8.31
CA SER A 69 -2.93 -20.28 9.34
C SER A 69 -2.03 -20.28 10.56
N GLY A 70 -2.64 -20.48 11.73
CA GLY A 70 -1.89 -20.49 12.98
C GLY A 70 -2.66 -21.25 14.06
N PHE A 71 -1.87 -21.82 14.96
CA PHE A 71 -2.34 -22.50 16.16
C PHE A 71 -1.59 -21.92 17.35
N GLN A 72 -2.31 -21.61 18.42
CA GLN A 72 -1.77 -21.05 19.65
C GLN A 72 -2.36 -21.78 20.86
N GLU A 73 -1.51 -22.04 21.84
CA GLU A 73 -1.86 -22.59 23.15
C GLU A 73 -1.45 -21.60 24.24
N GLY A 74 -2.36 -21.34 25.16
CA GLY A 74 -2.10 -20.56 26.36
C GLY A 74 -2.11 -21.45 27.59
N TRP A 75 -0.98 -21.51 28.29
CA TRP A 75 -0.77 -22.30 29.49
C TRP A 75 -0.63 -21.39 30.71
N GLY A 76 -1.15 -21.78 31.84
CA GLY A 76 -0.95 -21.11 33.13
C GLY A 76 -0.72 -22.12 34.22
N ASN A 77 0.40 -22.00 34.95
CA ASN A 77 0.78 -22.94 36.01
C ASN A 77 0.72 -24.42 35.56
N ASP A 78 1.29 -24.68 34.38
CA ASP A 78 1.34 -25.99 33.72
C ASP A 78 -0.05 -26.59 33.34
N VAL A 79 -1.12 -25.76 33.34
CA VAL A 79 -2.46 -26.15 32.91
C VAL A 79 -2.78 -25.44 31.61
N LEU A 80 -3.33 -26.15 30.61
CA LEU A 80 -3.81 -25.59 29.38
C LEU A 80 -5.08 -24.74 29.62
N LEU A 81 -5.00 -23.45 29.38
CA LEU A 81 -6.10 -22.50 29.61
C LEU A 81 -6.96 -22.30 28.39
N ASN A 82 -6.32 -22.17 27.22
CA ASN A 82 -7.01 -21.97 25.96
C ASN A 82 -6.19 -22.48 24.78
N GLU A 83 -6.90 -22.78 23.71
CA GLU A 83 -6.37 -23.06 22.38
C GLU A 83 -7.03 -22.12 21.39
N ARG A 84 -6.25 -21.63 20.45
CA ARG A 84 -6.73 -20.78 19.35
C ARG A 84 -6.22 -21.31 18.03
N GLU A 85 -7.15 -21.64 17.16
CA GLU A 85 -6.90 -21.92 15.76
C GLU A 85 -7.33 -20.71 14.93
N SER A 86 -6.51 -20.30 13.98
CA SER A 86 -6.80 -19.16 13.11
C SER A 86 -6.40 -19.47 11.68
N SER A 87 -7.21 -19.01 10.76
CA SER A 87 -6.92 -19.04 9.32
C SER A 87 -7.40 -17.76 8.68
N GLY A 88 -6.75 -17.34 7.60
CA GLY A 88 -7.15 -16.15 6.89
C GLY A 88 -6.56 -16.08 5.50
N THR A 89 -7.26 -15.33 4.67
CA THR A 89 -6.81 -14.98 3.32
C THR A 89 -6.83 -13.46 3.18
N ASN A 90 -5.88 -12.91 2.47
CA ASN A 90 -5.82 -11.50 2.14
C ASN A 90 -5.44 -11.37 0.67
N HIS A 91 -6.38 -10.86 -0.11
CA HIS A 91 -6.16 -10.49 -1.51
C HIS A 91 -6.08 -8.96 -1.59
N ASN A 92 -4.99 -8.45 -2.10
CA ASN A 92 -4.79 -7.01 -2.31
C ASN A 92 -4.37 -6.77 -3.75
N SER A 93 -5.09 -5.92 -4.46
CA SER A 93 -4.72 -5.43 -5.77
C SER A 93 -4.56 -3.91 -5.74
N ARG A 94 -3.54 -3.40 -6.42
CA ARG A 94 -3.28 -1.97 -6.50
C ARG A 94 -2.79 -1.60 -7.89
N TYR A 95 -3.30 -0.50 -8.41
CA TYR A 95 -2.69 0.16 -9.56
C TYR A 95 -2.31 1.61 -9.22
N ASN A 96 -1.29 2.07 -9.90
CA ASN A 96 -0.84 3.45 -9.86
C ASN A 96 -0.46 3.88 -11.27
N LEU A 97 -1.05 4.98 -11.73
CA LEU A 97 -0.69 5.63 -12.99
C LEU A 97 -0.18 7.04 -12.67
N THR A 98 1.03 7.34 -13.07
CA THR A 98 1.58 8.69 -13.00
C THR A 98 1.98 9.17 -14.38
N MET A 99 1.69 10.42 -14.68
CA MET A 99 2.04 11.05 -15.95
C MET A 99 2.68 12.40 -15.68
N MET A 100 3.82 12.62 -16.30
CA MET A 100 4.51 13.91 -16.29
C MET A 100 4.52 14.46 -17.72
N LEU A 101 4.00 15.67 -17.89
CA LEU A 101 4.07 16.44 -19.12
C LEU A 101 4.83 17.72 -18.83
N GLN A 102 5.88 17.98 -19.59
CA GLN A 102 6.66 19.21 -19.47
C GLN A 102 6.85 19.84 -20.84
N LEU A 103 6.38 21.06 -20.96
CA LEU A 103 6.63 21.92 -22.11
C LEU A 103 7.64 23.01 -21.71
N SER A 104 8.76 23.09 -22.39
CA SER A 104 9.79 24.10 -22.15
C SER A 104 10.09 24.87 -23.44
N ARG A 105 10.22 26.20 -23.31
CA ARG A 105 10.55 27.08 -24.43
C ARG A 105 11.60 28.07 -24.05
N LYS A 106 12.64 28.13 -24.87
CA LYS A 106 13.66 29.20 -24.81
C LYS A 106 13.11 30.44 -25.48
N LEU A 107 13.08 31.57 -24.77
CA LEU A 107 12.53 32.84 -25.24
C LEU A 107 13.63 33.77 -25.78
N SER A 108 14.87 33.56 -25.38
CA SER A 108 16.01 34.34 -25.89
C SER A 108 17.31 33.54 -25.86
N ARG A 109 18.31 34.01 -26.64
CA ARG A 109 19.65 33.43 -26.65
C ARG A 109 20.41 33.65 -25.33
N LEU A 110 20.03 34.65 -24.54
CA LEU A 110 20.64 34.98 -23.26
C LEU A 110 20.24 34.05 -22.10
N GLY A 111 19.36 33.06 -22.37
CA GLY A 111 18.97 32.08 -21.35
C GLY A 111 17.58 32.32 -20.75
N ARG A 112 16.81 33.32 -21.21
CA ARG A 112 15.40 33.48 -20.84
C ARG A 112 14.61 32.24 -21.27
N ASN A 113 13.93 31.62 -20.35
CA ASN A 113 13.12 30.45 -20.66
C ASN A 113 11.86 30.39 -19.79
N VAL A 114 10.86 29.64 -20.29
CA VAL A 114 9.64 29.31 -19.59
C VAL A 114 9.42 27.80 -19.67
N ALA A 115 9.01 27.20 -18.59
CA ALA A 115 8.61 25.79 -18.55
C ALA A 115 7.30 25.64 -17.81
N LEU A 116 6.37 24.89 -18.42
CA LEU A 116 5.14 24.42 -17.79
C LEU A 116 5.27 22.92 -17.56
N LYS A 117 5.11 22.49 -16.31
CA LYS A 117 5.13 21.10 -15.92
C LYS A 117 3.77 20.73 -15.34
N VAL A 118 3.20 19.64 -15.81
CA VAL A 118 1.97 19.04 -15.27
C VAL A 118 2.30 17.63 -14.85
N ASP A 119 2.14 17.35 -13.57
CA ASP A 119 2.20 16.02 -13.02
C ASP A 119 0.75 15.59 -12.69
N TYR A 120 0.34 14.43 -13.16
CA TYR A 120 -0.93 13.79 -12.84
C TYR A 120 -0.68 12.40 -12.28
N GLY A 121 -1.40 12.05 -11.24
CA GLY A 121 -1.34 10.73 -10.63
C GLY A 121 -2.73 10.25 -10.26
N THR A 122 -3.01 8.97 -10.53
CA THR A 122 -4.19 8.28 -10.01
C THR A 122 -3.78 6.92 -9.47
N ASN A 123 -4.44 6.52 -8.41
CA ASN A 123 -4.23 5.22 -7.78
C ASN A 123 -5.56 4.64 -7.32
N ALA A 124 -5.67 3.32 -7.36
CA ALA A 124 -6.69 2.62 -6.62
C ALA A 124 -6.11 1.35 -6.02
N SER A 125 -6.69 0.91 -4.92
CA SER A 125 -6.42 -0.38 -4.31
C SER A 125 -7.69 -0.99 -3.76
N ALA A 126 -7.86 -2.29 -3.98
CA ALA A 126 -8.92 -3.09 -3.42
C ALA A 126 -8.29 -4.19 -2.55
N THR A 127 -8.81 -4.34 -1.33
CA THR A 127 -8.36 -5.37 -0.39
C THR A 127 -9.56 -6.17 0.07
N ASP A 128 -9.54 -7.48 -0.15
CA ASP A 128 -10.48 -8.46 0.41
C ASP A 128 -9.72 -9.31 1.44
N ARG A 129 -10.16 -9.25 2.69
CA ARG A 129 -9.57 -10.02 3.79
C ARG A 129 -10.65 -10.86 4.45
N LYS A 130 -10.38 -12.14 4.58
CA LYS A 130 -11.19 -13.08 5.36
C LYS A 130 -10.37 -13.62 6.51
N SER A 131 -10.99 -13.69 7.69
CA SER A 131 -10.36 -14.28 8.87
C SER A 131 -11.35 -15.12 9.65
N LEU A 132 -10.94 -16.32 9.98
CA LEU A 132 -11.65 -17.24 10.85
C LEU A 132 -10.75 -17.54 12.04
N SER A 133 -11.25 -17.36 13.25
CA SER A 133 -10.57 -17.83 14.45
C SER A 133 -11.52 -18.53 15.38
N THR A 134 -11.07 -19.66 15.92
CA THR A 134 -11.77 -20.45 16.93
C THR A 134 -10.90 -20.48 18.17
N THR A 135 -11.44 -19.98 19.28
CA THR A 135 -10.77 -20.04 20.59
C THR A 135 -11.60 -20.92 21.52
N ARG A 136 -10.97 -21.94 22.10
CA ARG A 136 -11.53 -22.79 23.15
C ARG A 136 -10.94 -22.39 24.48
N TYR A 137 -11.79 -22.18 25.47
CA TYR A 137 -11.42 -21.90 26.85
C TYR A 137 -11.74 -23.08 27.72
N PHE A 138 -10.74 -23.74 28.28
CA PHE A 138 -10.92 -24.97 29.06
C PHE A 138 -11.48 -24.73 30.47
N LYS A 139 -11.16 -23.56 31.05
CA LYS A 139 -11.68 -23.21 32.39
C LYS A 139 -13.21 -23.15 32.46
N ASN A 140 -13.86 -22.61 31.43
CA ASN A 140 -15.29 -22.38 31.38
C ASN A 140 -16.01 -23.32 30.38
N ASN A 141 -15.25 -24.19 29.72
CA ASN A 141 -15.71 -25.05 28.63
C ASN A 141 -16.49 -24.28 27.55
N THR A 142 -15.98 -23.09 27.20
CA THR A 142 -16.61 -22.22 26.21
C THR A 142 -15.81 -22.19 24.92
N LYS A 143 -16.52 -21.99 23.80
CA LYS A 143 -15.93 -21.87 22.47
C LYS A 143 -16.36 -20.52 21.87
N LYS A 144 -15.38 -19.71 21.44
CA LYS A 144 -15.60 -18.45 20.71
C LYS A 144 -15.17 -18.63 19.28
N ILE A 145 -16.09 -18.38 18.35
CA ILE A 145 -15.79 -18.36 16.91
C ILE A 145 -15.92 -16.92 16.44
N GLN A 146 -14.95 -16.46 15.68
CA GLN A 146 -14.96 -15.15 15.05
C GLN A 146 -14.68 -15.35 13.56
N ASN A 147 -15.63 -14.98 12.73
CA ASN A 147 -15.56 -15.10 11.28
C ASN A 147 -15.84 -13.70 10.68
N GLN A 148 -14.84 -13.09 10.08
CA GLN A 148 -14.92 -11.73 9.59
C GLN A 148 -14.46 -11.65 8.14
N LYS A 149 -15.17 -10.82 7.37
CA LYS A 149 -14.75 -10.37 6.05
C LYS A 149 -14.60 -8.84 6.08
N ILE A 150 -13.49 -8.34 5.57
CA ILE A 150 -13.19 -6.93 5.47
C ILE A 150 -12.90 -6.62 4.00
N GLU A 151 -13.64 -5.66 3.47
CA GLU A 151 -13.42 -5.09 2.14
C GLU A 151 -13.00 -3.64 2.30
N ASP A 152 -11.80 -3.31 1.80
CA ASP A 152 -11.26 -1.95 1.79
C ASP A 152 -11.02 -1.51 0.34
N ASP A 153 -11.72 -0.48 -0.09
CA ASP A 153 -11.53 0.15 -1.39
C ASP A 153 -10.99 1.56 -1.19
N VAL A 154 -9.88 1.85 -1.82
CA VAL A 154 -9.24 3.16 -1.79
C VAL A 154 -8.98 3.61 -3.21
N ASP A 155 -9.45 4.80 -3.57
CA ASP A 155 -9.13 5.43 -4.83
C ASP A 155 -8.74 6.89 -4.63
N GLY A 156 -8.00 7.42 -5.58
CA GLY A 156 -7.59 8.81 -5.49
C GLY A 156 -6.90 9.30 -6.74
N TYR A 157 -6.86 10.62 -6.83
CA TYR A 157 -6.07 11.29 -7.85
C TYR A 157 -5.43 12.56 -7.31
N ASN A 158 -4.35 12.93 -7.92
CA ASN A 158 -3.67 14.19 -7.65
C ASN A 158 -3.14 14.80 -8.94
N TYR A 159 -3.12 16.11 -8.98
CA TYR A 159 -2.39 16.82 -10.02
C TYR A 159 -1.62 17.99 -9.43
N ARG A 160 -0.52 18.28 -10.10
CA ARG A 160 0.32 19.43 -9.80
C ARG A 160 0.64 20.15 -11.12
N VAL A 161 0.39 21.44 -11.15
CA VAL A 161 0.79 22.33 -12.25
C VAL A 161 1.87 23.24 -11.72
N GLN A 162 2.98 23.33 -12.44
CA GLN A 162 4.12 24.13 -12.07
C GLN A 162 4.56 24.98 -13.26
N LEU A 163 4.64 26.29 -13.07
CA LEU A 163 5.20 27.23 -14.02
C LEU A 163 6.55 27.74 -13.50
N VAL A 164 7.55 27.65 -14.35
CA VAL A 164 8.90 28.15 -14.06
C VAL A 164 9.26 29.16 -15.13
N TYR A 165 9.69 30.32 -14.71
CA TYR A 165 10.20 31.37 -15.57
C TYR A 165 11.62 31.77 -15.13
N VAL A 166 12.54 31.86 -16.08
CA VAL A 166 13.93 32.26 -15.82
C VAL A 166 14.22 33.51 -16.65
N GLU A 167 14.62 34.57 -15.94
CA GLU A 167 15.06 35.84 -16.51
C GLU A 167 16.57 36.02 -16.28
N PRO A 168 17.38 36.14 -17.35
CA PRO A 168 18.77 36.51 -17.22
C PRO A 168 18.89 38.00 -16.86
N LEU A 169 19.66 38.27 -15.81
CA LEU A 169 19.96 39.61 -15.33
C LEU A 169 21.40 40.03 -15.73
N PRO A 170 21.77 41.34 -15.68
CA PRO A 170 23.13 41.77 -15.85
C PRO A 170 24.12 41.06 -14.92
N TRP A 171 25.41 41.05 -15.28
CA TRP A 171 26.51 40.46 -14.49
C TRP A 171 26.39 38.95 -14.22
N ARG A 172 25.81 38.19 -15.18
CA ARG A 172 25.65 36.72 -15.10
C ARG A 172 24.77 36.24 -13.98
N HIS A 173 23.85 37.08 -13.51
CA HIS A 173 22.82 36.67 -12.56
C HIS A 173 21.57 36.11 -13.28
N PHE A 174 20.82 35.30 -12.61
CA PHE A 174 19.53 34.75 -13.09
C PHE A 174 18.49 34.91 -12.00
N LEU A 175 17.33 35.40 -12.37
CA LEU A 175 16.14 35.40 -11.54
C LEU A 175 15.24 34.22 -11.96
N GLN A 176 14.93 33.32 -11.03
CA GLN A 176 13.99 32.24 -11.29
C GLN A 176 12.73 32.45 -10.46
N LEU A 177 11.62 32.54 -11.16
CA LEU A 177 10.29 32.56 -10.56
C LEU A 177 9.65 31.19 -10.73
N ARG A 178 9.05 30.67 -9.65
CA ARG A 178 8.34 29.38 -9.66
C ARG A 178 6.99 29.57 -8.99
N TYR A 179 5.96 29.19 -9.71
CA TYR A 179 4.60 29.06 -9.16
C TYR A 179 4.17 27.60 -9.26
N SER A 180 3.54 27.06 -8.21
CA SER A 180 3.02 25.70 -8.24
C SER A 180 1.66 25.64 -7.55
N TYR A 181 0.74 24.91 -8.17
CA TYR A 181 -0.55 24.56 -7.63
C TYR A 181 -0.67 23.03 -7.57
N GLN A 182 -1.18 22.51 -6.46
CA GLN A 182 -1.36 21.08 -6.26
C GLN A 182 -2.75 20.84 -5.68
N TYR A 183 -3.40 19.79 -6.19
CA TYR A 183 -4.67 19.30 -5.70
C TYR A 183 -4.62 17.79 -5.53
N ARG A 184 -5.27 17.26 -4.48
CA ARG A 184 -5.33 15.83 -4.18
C ARG A 184 -6.70 15.47 -3.64
N VAL A 185 -7.24 14.35 -4.09
CA VAL A 185 -8.44 13.70 -3.56
C VAL A 185 -8.09 12.25 -3.26
N ASN A 186 -8.52 11.77 -2.10
CA ASN A 186 -8.47 10.37 -1.72
C ASN A 186 -9.82 9.99 -1.14
N ASN A 187 -10.38 8.90 -1.61
CA ASN A 187 -11.59 8.27 -1.08
C ASN A 187 -11.18 6.94 -0.46
N SER A 188 -11.86 6.55 0.60
CA SER A 188 -11.64 5.25 1.25
C SER A 188 -12.95 4.76 1.81
N ASP A 189 -13.39 3.61 1.32
CA ASP A 189 -14.58 2.92 1.77
C ASP A 189 -14.15 1.60 2.41
N ARG A 190 -14.70 1.33 3.60
CA ARG A 190 -14.40 0.13 4.35
C ARG A 190 -15.67 -0.52 4.83
N PHE A 191 -15.85 -1.79 4.48
CA PHE A 191 -16.94 -2.63 4.93
C PHE A 191 -16.40 -3.78 5.77
N VAL A 192 -17.05 -4.02 6.91
CA VAL A 192 -16.71 -5.12 7.81
C VAL A 192 -17.96 -5.95 7.98
N TYR A 193 -17.86 -7.22 7.66
CA TYR A 193 -18.92 -8.19 7.80
C TYR A 193 -18.52 -9.20 8.86
N ASP A 194 -19.37 -9.38 9.87
CA ASP A 194 -19.26 -10.43 10.87
C ASP A 194 -20.29 -11.51 10.54
N TRP A 195 -19.85 -12.75 10.44
CA TRP A 195 -20.75 -13.89 10.26
C TRP A 195 -21.13 -14.44 11.63
N ASP A 196 -22.36 -14.16 12.05
CA ASP A 196 -22.89 -14.73 13.28
C ASP A 196 -23.46 -16.13 13.00
N LYS A 197 -23.05 -17.12 13.80
CA LYS A 197 -23.52 -18.49 13.66
C LYS A 197 -24.94 -18.75 14.21
N GLU A 198 -25.60 -17.72 14.74
CA GLU A 198 -26.96 -17.88 15.31
C GLU A 198 -28.08 -17.95 14.26
N LEU A 199 -27.74 -17.95 12.97
CA LEU A 199 -28.73 -18.01 11.85
C LEU A 199 -28.69 -19.32 11.05
N GLU A 200 -28.09 -20.40 11.58
CA GLU A 200 -28.25 -21.77 11.06
C GLU A 200 -29.12 -22.65 11.94
#